data_0ea47c2eb8a4ef40462212d3f8c8436f
#
_entry.id   0ea47c2eb8a4ef40462212d3f8c8436f
#
_cell.length_a   1.000
_cell.length_b   1.000
_cell.length_c   1.000
_cell.angle_alpha   90.00
_cell.angle_beta   90.00
_cell.angle_gamma   90.00
#
_symmetry.space_group_name_H-M   'P 1'
#
loop_
_entity.id
_entity.type
_entity.pdbx_description
1 polymer ?
#
loop_
_entity_poly.entity_id
_entity_poly.type
_entity_poly.pdbx_seq_one_letter_code
_entity_poly.pdbx_strand_id
1 'polypeptide(L)'
;ATYSEDHTRADQMTEDDKLVHVGDIRNSKWDIVFNSYLNKKFSSNHINRTGITVTGLKYDLDYKISPNFGLDVPMEQISKGNGGSCVLSAYSSSVINLNNHLTTSLGITAQYFTLNKNWTVEPRAALKWNFNPKHALALAYGLHSRREKLDYYFVEQKVNGKTESNRYLNFSKAHHFGLTYDWNINSYMHLKVEPYYQYLFRIPVEENSSFSIINHQDFYLDRILKNRGSGVNYGIDITLEQYMKNGFYYMITASLFKSKYK
;
A
#
# COMPACT_ATOMS: atom_id res chain seq x y z
N ALA A 1 12.36 12.73 9.39
CA ALA A 1 11.46 12.46 10.53
C ALA A 1 10.13 13.16 10.28
N THR A 2 9.03 12.52 10.61
CA THR A 2 7.68 13.07 10.51
C THR A 2 7.01 12.94 11.87
N TYR A 3 6.33 13.98 12.32
CA TYR A 3 5.46 13.95 13.49
C TYR A 3 4.04 14.25 13.07
N SER A 4 3.09 13.52 13.60
CA SER A 4 1.67 13.84 13.50
C SER A 4 0.99 13.67 14.86
N GLU A 5 0.14 14.63 15.20
CA GLU A 5 -0.73 14.57 16.36
C GLU A 5 -2.13 14.90 15.89
N ASP A 6 -3.08 14.11 16.35
CA ASP A 6 -4.47 14.24 15.97
C ASP A 6 -5.35 13.97 17.19
N HIS A 7 -6.30 14.87 17.44
CA HIS A 7 -7.30 14.72 18.48
C HIS A 7 -8.66 14.98 17.86
N THR A 8 -9.43 13.92 17.70
CA THR A 8 -10.79 13.98 17.17
C THR A 8 -11.78 13.74 18.29
N ARG A 9 -12.66 14.70 18.50
CA ARG A 9 -13.80 14.59 19.39
C ARG A 9 -15.07 14.46 18.53
N ALA A 10 -15.88 13.44 18.81
CA ALA A 10 -17.19 13.26 18.19
C ALA A 10 -18.30 13.52 19.23
N ASP A 11 -19.15 14.47 18.91
CA ASP A 11 -20.33 14.80 19.71
C ASP A 11 -21.57 14.55 18.84
N GLN A 12 -22.63 14.01 19.42
CA GLN A 12 -23.93 13.78 18.78
C GLN A 12 -25.03 14.61 19.47
N MET A 13 -25.90 15.15 18.66
CA MET A 13 -27.03 15.93 19.17
C MET A 13 -28.18 15.00 19.54
N THR A 14 -28.77 15.21 20.73
CA THR A 14 -30.00 14.55 21.17
C THR A 14 -31.22 15.20 20.56
N GLU A 15 -32.40 14.57 20.69
CA GLU A 15 -33.69 15.17 20.30
C GLU A 15 -34.01 16.49 21.05
N ASP A 16 -33.45 16.70 22.23
CA ASP A 16 -33.57 17.90 23.05
C ASP A 16 -32.47 18.95 22.75
N ASP A 17 -31.79 18.90 21.61
CA ASP A 17 -30.69 19.80 21.21
C ASP A 17 -29.50 19.83 22.17
N LYS A 18 -29.26 18.76 22.92
CA LYS A 18 -28.07 18.62 23.78
C LYS A 18 -26.99 17.85 23.07
N LEU A 19 -25.73 18.34 23.15
CA LEU A 19 -24.56 17.63 22.66
C LEU A 19 -24.13 16.59 23.70
N VAL A 20 -24.03 15.34 23.26
CA VAL A 20 -23.50 14.22 24.04
C VAL A 20 -22.17 13.77 23.41
N HIS A 21 -21.15 13.63 24.23
CA HIS A 21 -19.83 13.19 23.81
C HIS A 21 -19.83 11.67 23.56
N VAL A 22 -19.63 11.26 22.31
CA VAL A 22 -19.73 9.87 21.86
C VAL A 22 -18.42 9.29 21.32
N GLY A 23 -17.38 10.11 21.20
CA GLY A 23 -16.06 9.63 20.74
C GLY A 23 -14.91 10.58 21.10
N ASP A 24 -13.82 10.00 21.58
CA ASP A 24 -12.54 10.66 21.89
C ASP A 24 -11.40 9.83 21.30
N ILE A 25 -10.76 10.35 20.27
CA ILE A 25 -9.66 9.69 19.56
C ILE A 25 -8.43 10.57 19.65
N ARG A 26 -7.42 10.06 20.35
CA ARG A 26 -6.10 10.69 20.47
C ARG A 26 -5.06 9.83 19.78
N ASN A 27 -4.26 10.45 18.95
CA ASN A 27 -3.27 9.77 18.14
C ASN A 27 -2.04 10.65 17.99
N SER A 28 -0.92 10.23 18.56
CA SER A 28 0.38 10.87 18.37
C SER A 28 1.36 9.85 17.79
N LYS A 29 2.01 10.21 16.71
CA LYS A 29 2.95 9.34 15.97
C LYS A 29 4.21 10.09 15.57
N TRP A 30 5.34 9.41 15.73
CA TRP A 30 6.62 9.81 15.17
C TRP A 30 7.12 8.73 14.23
N ASP A 31 7.48 9.11 13.03
CA ASP A 31 8.13 8.25 12.05
C ASP A 31 9.52 8.80 11.76
N ILE A 32 10.55 7.99 12.03
CA ILE A 32 11.94 8.32 11.72
C ILE A 32 12.44 7.31 10.69
N VAL A 33 12.80 7.80 9.51
CA VAL A 33 13.28 6.95 8.43
C VAL A 33 14.78 7.19 8.21
N PHE A 34 15.54 6.11 8.29
CA PHE A 34 16.93 6.05 7.85
C PHE A 34 17.02 5.16 6.61
N ASN A 35 17.66 5.68 5.57
CA ASN A 35 17.90 4.94 4.32
C ASN A 35 19.38 5.03 3.96
N SER A 36 19.97 3.89 3.60
CA SER A 36 21.33 3.81 3.09
C SER A 36 21.39 2.82 1.93
N TYR A 37 22.08 3.18 0.87
CA TYR A 37 22.23 2.30 -0.28
C TYR A 37 23.60 2.46 -0.95
N LEU A 38 23.99 1.39 -1.63
CA LEU A 38 25.18 1.32 -2.47
C LEU A 38 24.76 1.06 -3.92
N ASN A 39 25.27 1.88 -4.84
CA ASN A 39 25.19 1.61 -6.27
C ASN A 39 26.53 1.03 -6.72
N LYS A 40 26.49 -0.13 -7.35
CA LYS A 40 27.68 -0.80 -7.89
C LYS A 40 27.50 -1.09 -9.37
N LYS A 41 28.40 -0.60 -10.19
CA LYS A 41 28.51 -0.97 -11.58
C LYS A 41 29.46 -2.16 -11.68
N PHE A 42 28.92 -3.35 -11.97
CA PHE A 42 29.68 -4.58 -12.11
C PHE A 42 30.37 -4.67 -13.50
N SER A 43 29.67 -4.15 -14.52
CA SER A 43 30.19 -4.07 -15.89
C SER A 43 29.51 -2.90 -16.63
N SER A 44 29.88 -2.68 -17.90
CA SER A 44 29.15 -1.72 -18.78
C SER A 44 27.66 -2.03 -18.89
N ASN A 45 27.28 -3.30 -18.75
CA ASN A 45 25.95 -3.81 -18.97
C ASN A 45 25.18 -4.17 -17.68
N HIS A 46 25.85 -4.09 -16.49
CA HIS A 46 25.24 -4.51 -15.23
C HIS A 46 25.47 -3.48 -14.13
N ILE A 47 24.36 -2.91 -13.64
CA ILE A 47 24.32 -2.01 -12.49
C ILE A 47 23.43 -2.64 -11.43
N ASN A 48 23.89 -2.63 -10.19
CA ASN A 48 23.14 -3.07 -9.03
C ASN A 48 22.99 -1.94 -7.99
N ARG A 49 21.85 -1.91 -7.35
CA ARG A 49 21.57 -1.10 -6.15
C ARG A 49 21.16 -2.02 -5.02
N THR A 50 21.90 -2.00 -3.93
CA THR A 50 21.57 -2.73 -2.70
C THR A 50 21.47 -1.72 -1.55
N GLY A 51 20.47 -1.85 -0.71
CA GLY A 51 20.29 -0.92 0.38
C GLY A 51 19.43 -1.47 1.51
N ILE A 52 19.40 -0.68 2.58
CA ILE A 52 18.57 -0.91 3.77
C ILE A 52 17.77 0.34 4.09
N THR A 53 16.57 0.12 4.59
CA THR A 53 15.71 1.18 5.14
C THR A 53 15.26 0.75 6.53
N VAL A 54 15.41 1.63 7.49
CA VAL A 54 14.94 1.44 8.86
C VAL A 54 13.92 2.52 9.16
N THR A 55 12.69 2.13 9.43
CA THR A 55 11.62 3.05 9.85
C THR A 55 11.30 2.81 11.32
N GLY A 56 11.75 3.71 12.18
CA GLY A 56 11.38 3.75 13.60
C GLY A 56 10.01 4.40 13.75
N LEU A 57 9.13 3.76 14.50
CA LEU A 57 7.77 4.18 14.78
C LEU A 57 7.63 4.38 16.29
N LYS A 58 7.28 5.60 16.73
CA LYS A 58 6.83 5.85 18.10
C LYS A 58 5.36 6.27 18.04
N TYR A 59 4.56 5.77 18.97
CA TYR A 59 3.13 5.98 18.95
C TYR A 59 2.55 6.07 20.34
N ASP A 60 1.50 6.88 20.46
CA ASP A 60 0.59 6.96 21.60
C ASP A 60 -0.83 7.07 21.06
N LEU A 61 -1.63 6.03 21.29
CA LEU A 61 -2.96 5.82 20.73
C LEU A 61 -3.95 5.58 21.87
N ASP A 62 -5.03 6.34 21.89
CA ASP A 62 -6.14 6.18 22.84
C ASP A 62 -7.46 6.48 22.12
N TYR A 63 -8.21 5.44 21.72
CA TYR A 63 -9.43 5.52 20.93
C TYR A 63 -10.61 5.00 21.78
N LYS A 64 -11.51 5.89 22.15
CA LYS A 64 -12.73 5.59 22.89
C LYS A 64 -13.93 6.06 22.11
N ILE A 65 -14.88 5.18 21.87
CA ILE A 65 -16.07 5.47 21.06
C ILE A 65 -17.26 4.74 21.68
N SER A 66 -18.41 5.40 21.72
CA SER A 66 -19.68 4.75 22.04
C SER A 66 -20.08 3.82 20.89
N PRO A 67 -20.41 2.56 21.12
CA PRO A 67 -20.86 1.63 20.09
C PRO A 67 -21.93 2.25 19.20
N ASN A 68 -21.73 2.21 17.87
CA ASN A 68 -22.59 2.85 16.88
C ASN A 68 -22.85 4.34 17.11
N PHE A 69 -21.96 5.04 17.83
CA PHE A 69 -22.17 6.43 18.29
C PHE A 69 -23.47 6.61 19.09
N GLY A 70 -23.90 5.58 19.82
CA GLY A 70 -25.14 5.63 20.61
C GLY A 70 -25.07 6.66 21.73
N LEU A 71 -26.15 7.47 21.89
CA LEU A 71 -26.25 8.55 22.86
C LEU A 71 -26.27 8.05 24.31
N ASP A 72 -26.92 6.91 24.53
CA ASP A 72 -27.12 6.32 25.86
C ASP A 72 -26.16 5.16 26.17
N VAL A 73 -25.14 5.01 25.35
CA VAL A 73 -24.15 3.94 25.48
C VAL A 73 -22.81 4.54 25.92
N PRO A 74 -22.22 4.07 27.02
CA PRO A 74 -20.92 4.57 27.46
C PRO A 74 -19.83 4.30 26.40
N MET A 75 -18.85 5.21 26.30
CA MET A 75 -17.70 5.02 25.44
C MET A 75 -16.88 3.81 25.88
N GLU A 76 -16.55 2.95 24.95
CA GLU A 76 -15.68 1.80 25.11
C GLU A 76 -14.29 2.06 24.54
N GLN A 77 -13.28 1.42 25.12
CA GLN A 77 -11.92 1.44 24.62
C GLN A 77 -11.81 0.54 23.39
N ILE A 78 -11.70 1.14 22.22
CA ILE A 78 -11.59 0.41 20.93
C ILE A 78 -10.13 0.04 20.64
N SER A 79 -9.22 0.98 20.83
CA SER A 79 -7.80 0.80 20.55
C SER A 79 -6.97 1.57 21.55
N LYS A 80 -5.95 0.93 22.11
CA LYS A 80 -5.00 1.57 23.01
C LYS A 80 -3.60 1.02 22.81
N GLY A 81 -2.63 1.90 22.63
CA GLY A 81 -1.23 1.50 22.51
C GLY A 81 -0.28 2.66 22.71
N ASN A 82 0.76 2.43 23.51
CA ASN A 82 1.86 3.36 23.71
C ASN A 82 3.17 2.59 23.55
N GLY A 83 4.13 3.15 22.82
CA GLY A 83 5.44 2.50 22.69
C GLY A 83 6.16 2.81 21.39
N GLY A 84 7.04 1.90 21.03
CA GLY A 84 7.84 1.99 19.81
C GLY A 84 7.91 0.65 19.07
N SER A 85 8.12 0.75 17.76
CA SER A 85 8.27 -0.38 16.87
C SER A 85 9.19 0.01 15.71
N CYS A 86 9.55 -0.94 14.87
CA CYS A 86 10.41 -0.68 13.73
C CYS A 86 10.00 -1.53 12.53
N VAL A 87 10.13 -0.95 11.34
CA VAL A 87 10.11 -1.71 10.08
C VAL A 87 11.52 -1.71 9.52
N LEU A 88 12.12 -2.90 9.42
CA LEU A 88 13.41 -3.12 8.78
C LEU A 88 13.16 -3.60 7.36
N SER A 89 13.81 -2.98 6.39
CA SER A 89 13.71 -3.36 4.98
C SER A 89 15.10 -3.46 4.38
N ALA A 90 15.38 -4.54 3.65
CA ALA A 90 16.59 -4.71 2.87
C ALA A 90 16.21 -5.04 1.44
N TYR A 91 16.92 -4.49 0.47
CA TYR A 91 16.64 -4.72 -0.94
C TYR A 91 17.91 -4.81 -1.79
N SER A 92 17.80 -5.55 -2.86
CA SER A 92 18.79 -5.56 -3.93
C SER A 92 18.08 -5.57 -5.28
N SER A 93 18.53 -4.73 -6.20
CA SER A 93 17.97 -4.62 -7.55
C SER A 93 19.09 -4.46 -8.57
N SER A 94 19.05 -5.28 -9.62
CA SER A 94 19.98 -5.28 -10.73
C SER A 94 19.28 -4.90 -12.02
N VAL A 95 19.91 -4.04 -12.82
CA VAL A 95 19.55 -3.77 -14.21
C VAL A 95 20.67 -4.32 -15.08
N ILE A 96 20.30 -5.18 -16.03
CA ILE A 96 21.23 -5.89 -16.89
C ILE A 96 20.81 -5.69 -18.35
N ASN A 97 21.66 -5.07 -19.14
CA ASN A 97 21.51 -4.99 -20.59
C ASN A 97 22.04 -6.29 -21.20
N LEU A 98 21.15 -7.19 -21.59
CA LEU A 98 21.50 -8.47 -22.20
C LEU A 98 22.09 -8.28 -23.59
N ASN A 99 21.56 -7.30 -24.32
CA ASN A 99 22.10 -6.81 -25.60
C ASN A 99 21.54 -5.40 -25.88
N ASN A 100 21.79 -4.85 -27.06
CA ASN A 100 21.34 -3.49 -27.45
C ASN A 100 19.81 -3.33 -27.51
N HIS A 101 19.07 -4.41 -27.53
CA HIS A 101 17.61 -4.43 -27.67
C HIS A 101 16.87 -4.97 -26.44
N LEU A 102 17.59 -5.68 -25.56
CA LEU A 102 16.98 -6.40 -24.45
C LEU A 102 17.61 -6.02 -23.12
N THR A 103 16.77 -5.49 -22.22
CA THR A 103 17.16 -5.12 -20.86
C THR A 103 16.29 -5.88 -19.86
N THR A 104 16.91 -6.45 -18.84
CA THR A 104 16.17 -7.06 -17.72
C THR A 104 16.45 -6.33 -16.41
N SER A 105 15.45 -6.26 -15.56
CA SER A 105 15.55 -5.76 -14.19
C SER A 105 15.10 -6.85 -13.23
N LEU A 106 15.94 -7.21 -12.27
CA LEU A 106 15.65 -8.22 -11.25
C LEU A 106 15.83 -7.60 -9.88
N GLY A 107 14.88 -7.80 -8.99
CA GLY A 107 14.92 -7.23 -7.65
C GLY A 107 14.30 -8.15 -6.62
N ILE A 108 14.75 -7.99 -5.39
CA ILE A 108 14.19 -8.62 -4.21
C ILE A 108 14.19 -7.62 -3.07
N THR A 109 13.08 -7.57 -2.31
CA THR A 109 12.97 -6.79 -1.07
C THR A 109 12.53 -7.73 0.04
N ALA A 110 13.16 -7.62 1.20
CA ALA A 110 12.71 -8.31 2.42
C ALA A 110 12.33 -7.25 3.46
N GLN A 111 11.22 -7.47 4.17
CA GLN A 111 10.76 -6.57 5.23
C GLN A 111 10.47 -7.37 6.50
N TYR A 112 10.77 -6.77 7.66
CA TYR A 112 10.47 -7.30 8.97
C TYR A 112 9.82 -6.22 9.83
N PHE A 113 8.65 -6.51 10.40
CA PHE A 113 7.92 -5.60 11.29
C PHE A 113 8.03 -6.10 12.72
N THR A 114 8.72 -5.34 13.56
CA THR A 114 9.04 -5.75 14.94
C THR A 114 7.83 -5.83 15.85
N LEU A 115 6.75 -5.05 15.57
CA LEU A 115 5.54 -4.98 16.38
C LEU A 115 4.90 -6.37 16.61
N ASN A 116 4.86 -7.17 15.57
CA ASN A 116 4.22 -8.49 15.58
C ASN A 116 5.13 -9.60 15.00
N LYS A 117 6.41 -9.29 14.77
CA LYS A 117 7.42 -10.20 14.23
C LYS A 117 7.10 -10.77 12.85
N ASN A 118 6.25 -10.10 12.09
CA ASN A 118 5.92 -10.50 10.72
C ASN A 118 7.02 -10.09 9.74
N TRP A 119 7.20 -10.92 8.73
CA TRP A 119 8.15 -10.66 7.65
C TRP A 119 7.55 -10.98 6.27
N THR A 120 8.15 -10.42 5.25
CA THR A 120 7.77 -10.67 3.86
C THR A 120 8.99 -10.60 2.95
N VAL A 121 8.92 -11.31 1.83
CA VAL A 121 9.89 -11.23 0.73
C VAL A 121 9.12 -10.92 -0.53
N GLU A 122 9.64 -9.99 -1.33
CA GLU A 122 8.99 -9.39 -2.48
C GLU A 122 9.92 -9.47 -3.70
N PRO A 123 9.86 -10.57 -4.48
CA PRO A 123 10.57 -10.65 -5.76
C PRO A 123 9.92 -9.74 -6.80
N ARG A 124 10.75 -9.18 -7.69
CA ARG A 124 10.35 -8.33 -8.82
C ARG A 124 11.21 -8.68 -10.03
N ALA A 125 10.59 -8.71 -11.19
CA ALA A 125 11.28 -8.92 -12.44
C ALA A 125 10.64 -8.09 -13.56
N ALA A 126 11.44 -7.55 -14.46
CA ALA A 126 10.96 -6.92 -15.66
C ALA A 126 11.91 -7.22 -16.84
N LEU A 127 11.32 -7.34 -18.02
CA LEU A 127 12.03 -7.53 -19.27
C LEU A 127 11.53 -6.50 -20.28
N LYS A 128 12.42 -5.69 -20.80
CA LYS A 128 12.13 -4.70 -21.85
C LYS A 128 12.84 -5.09 -23.15
N TRP A 129 12.05 -5.16 -24.23
CA TRP A 129 12.52 -5.48 -25.56
C TRP A 129 12.22 -4.35 -26.54
N ASN A 130 13.26 -3.67 -27.00
CA ASN A 130 13.18 -2.66 -28.06
C ASN A 130 13.42 -3.37 -29.39
N PHE A 131 12.38 -3.88 -30.03
CA PHE A 131 12.51 -4.67 -31.25
C PHE A 131 12.78 -3.85 -32.51
N ASN A 132 12.53 -2.53 -32.44
CA ASN A 132 13.04 -1.55 -33.40
C ASN A 132 13.01 -0.13 -32.76
N PRO A 133 13.55 0.93 -33.44
CA PRO A 133 13.61 2.28 -32.88
C PRO A 133 12.25 2.91 -32.54
N LYS A 134 11.16 2.41 -33.11
CA LYS A 134 9.81 2.96 -32.91
C LYS A 134 8.98 2.17 -31.90
N HIS A 135 9.32 0.94 -31.64
CA HIS A 135 8.49 0.03 -30.84
C HIS A 135 9.27 -0.65 -29.73
N ALA A 136 8.69 -0.67 -28.54
CA ALA A 136 9.19 -1.43 -27.43
C ALA A 136 8.05 -2.19 -26.73
N LEU A 137 8.38 -3.33 -26.14
CA LEU A 137 7.51 -4.12 -25.31
C LEU A 137 8.19 -4.35 -23.96
N ALA A 138 7.48 -4.17 -22.86
CA ALA A 138 7.98 -4.51 -21.53
C ALA A 138 6.98 -5.40 -20.80
N LEU A 139 7.48 -6.46 -20.16
CA LEU A 139 6.74 -7.32 -19.26
C LEU A 139 7.28 -7.14 -17.86
N ALA A 140 6.42 -6.94 -16.87
CA ALA A 140 6.79 -6.76 -15.48
C ALA A 140 5.97 -7.66 -14.56
N TYR A 141 6.63 -8.18 -13.55
CA TYR A 141 6.03 -8.88 -12.43
C TYR A 141 6.59 -8.34 -11.12
N GLY A 142 5.74 -8.22 -10.11
CA GLY A 142 6.17 -7.90 -8.74
C GLY A 142 5.21 -8.48 -7.71
N LEU A 143 5.78 -9.06 -6.66
CA LEU A 143 5.07 -9.27 -5.41
C LEU A 143 5.25 -8.03 -4.54
N HIS A 144 4.15 -7.46 -4.07
CA HIS A 144 4.14 -6.30 -3.20
C HIS A 144 3.43 -6.63 -1.91
N SER A 145 3.89 -6.06 -0.81
CA SER A 145 3.22 -6.19 0.48
C SER A 145 3.11 -4.84 1.19
N ARG A 146 2.07 -4.71 2.01
CA ARG A 146 1.77 -3.51 2.78
C ARG A 146 1.38 -3.90 4.20
N ARG A 147 1.97 -3.24 5.19
CA ARG A 147 1.42 -3.27 6.56
C ARG A 147 0.16 -2.42 6.61
N GLU A 148 -0.73 -2.73 7.54
CA GLU A 148 -1.91 -1.92 7.80
C GLU A 148 -1.55 -0.62 8.55
N LYS A 149 -2.53 0.26 8.73
CA LYS A 149 -2.36 1.43 9.61
C LYS A 149 -2.01 0.96 11.02
N LEU A 150 -1.15 1.71 11.70
CA LEU A 150 -0.59 1.29 12.98
C LEU A 150 -1.67 1.10 14.06
N ASP A 151 -2.66 1.97 14.09
CA ASP A 151 -3.80 1.93 15.00
C ASP A 151 -4.62 0.64 14.88
N TYR A 152 -4.72 0.05 13.69
CA TYR A 152 -5.47 -1.19 13.47
C TYR A 152 -4.92 -2.39 14.23
N TYR A 153 -3.60 -2.42 14.49
CA TYR A 153 -2.96 -3.50 15.26
C TYR A 153 -3.30 -3.47 16.76
N PHE A 154 -3.88 -2.38 17.26
CA PHE A 154 -4.22 -2.20 18.67
C PHE A 154 -5.71 -2.32 18.95
N VAL A 155 -6.51 -2.68 17.95
CA VAL A 155 -7.91 -2.99 18.14
C VAL A 155 -8.06 -4.32 18.89
N GLU A 156 -8.83 -4.29 19.98
CA GLU A 156 -9.16 -5.45 20.81
C GLU A 156 -10.65 -5.48 21.09
N GLN A 157 -11.24 -6.66 21.04
CA GLN A 157 -12.65 -6.89 21.34
C GLN A 157 -12.84 -8.16 22.16
N LYS A 158 -13.87 -8.17 23.00
CA LYS A 158 -14.32 -9.38 23.70
C LYS A 158 -15.30 -10.15 22.82
N VAL A 159 -14.87 -11.28 22.27
CA VAL A 159 -15.71 -12.17 21.46
C VAL A 159 -15.89 -13.47 22.24
N ASN A 160 -17.14 -13.83 22.56
CA ASN A 160 -17.46 -15.05 23.32
C ASN A 160 -16.64 -15.21 24.63
N GLY A 161 -16.45 -14.08 25.35
CA GLY A 161 -15.72 -14.07 26.64
C GLY A 161 -14.19 -14.14 26.53
N LYS A 162 -13.64 -14.16 25.30
CA LYS A 162 -12.20 -14.11 25.04
C LYS A 162 -11.85 -12.76 24.41
N THR A 163 -10.69 -12.22 24.80
CA THR A 163 -10.14 -11.04 24.13
C THR A 163 -9.49 -11.47 22.82
N GLU A 164 -10.04 -11.01 21.69
CA GLU A 164 -9.42 -11.11 20.37
C GLU A 164 -8.74 -9.79 20.03
N SER A 165 -7.66 -9.84 19.23
CA SER A 165 -6.85 -8.68 18.91
C SER A 165 -6.35 -8.75 17.47
N ASN A 166 -6.26 -7.59 16.82
CA ASN A 166 -5.65 -7.42 15.50
C ASN A 166 -4.12 -7.38 15.55
N ARG A 167 -3.50 -7.56 16.71
CA ARG A 167 -2.04 -7.47 16.91
C ARG A 167 -1.23 -8.29 15.91
N TYR A 168 -1.75 -9.42 15.48
CA TYR A 168 -1.06 -10.40 14.64
C TYR A 168 -1.48 -10.34 13.17
N LEU A 169 -2.12 -9.26 12.71
CA LEU A 169 -2.39 -9.06 11.30
C LEU A 169 -1.09 -9.12 10.48
N ASN A 170 -1.12 -9.92 9.44
CA ASN A 170 -0.01 -10.08 8.49
C ASN A 170 0.00 -8.93 7.48
N PHE A 171 1.09 -8.84 6.72
CA PHE A 171 1.13 -7.98 5.54
C PHE A 171 0.04 -8.40 4.54
N SER A 172 -0.74 -7.42 4.09
CA SER A 172 -1.56 -7.55 2.87
C SER A 172 -0.65 -7.66 1.66
N LYS A 173 -0.96 -8.52 0.71
CA LYS A 173 -0.09 -8.82 -0.43
C LYS A 173 -0.82 -8.73 -1.76
N ALA A 174 -0.05 -8.41 -2.81
CA ALA A 174 -0.57 -8.41 -4.18
C ALA A 174 0.50 -8.87 -5.16
N HIS A 175 0.12 -9.79 -6.05
CA HIS A 175 0.86 -10.06 -7.27
C HIS A 175 0.46 -9.04 -8.32
N HIS A 176 1.43 -8.37 -8.91
CA HIS A 176 1.23 -7.42 -9.99
C HIS A 176 1.86 -7.96 -11.26
N PHE A 177 1.10 -7.99 -12.33
CA PHE A 177 1.55 -8.29 -13.69
C PHE A 177 1.22 -7.10 -14.56
N GLY A 178 2.18 -6.62 -15.31
CA GLY A 178 2.02 -5.50 -16.24
C GLY A 178 2.69 -5.81 -17.57
N LEU A 179 2.04 -5.40 -18.64
CA LEU A 179 2.59 -5.37 -19.98
C LEU A 179 2.55 -3.91 -20.43
N THR A 180 3.62 -3.42 -21.03
CA THR A 180 3.67 -2.08 -21.62
C THR A 180 4.07 -2.21 -23.07
N TYR A 181 3.29 -1.60 -23.95
CA TYR A 181 3.64 -1.43 -25.35
C TYR A 181 3.84 0.05 -25.64
N ASP A 182 5.03 0.41 -26.09
CA ASP A 182 5.42 1.76 -26.48
C ASP A 182 5.55 1.84 -28.00
N TRP A 183 4.88 2.84 -28.61
CA TRP A 183 4.97 3.13 -30.03
C TRP A 183 5.28 4.62 -30.26
N ASN A 184 6.50 4.91 -30.74
CA ASN A 184 6.87 6.20 -31.26
C ASN A 184 6.34 6.32 -32.70
N ILE A 185 5.08 6.86 -32.85
CA ILE A 185 4.40 7.00 -34.14
C ILE A 185 5.27 7.83 -35.07
N ASN A 186 5.81 8.92 -34.53
CA ASN A 186 6.78 9.77 -35.19
C ASN A 186 7.65 10.49 -34.14
N SER A 187 8.48 11.46 -34.54
CA SER A 187 9.42 12.14 -33.62
C SER A 187 8.74 13.03 -32.56
N TYR A 188 7.46 13.26 -32.64
CA TYR A 188 6.70 14.11 -31.71
C TYR A 188 5.40 13.47 -31.20
N MET A 189 5.09 12.24 -31.60
CA MET A 189 3.91 11.51 -31.11
C MET A 189 4.29 10.14 -30.56
N HIS A 190 3.82 9.85 -29.37
CA HIS A 190 4.03 8.61 -28.63
C HIS A 190 2.69 8.03 -28.17
N LEU A 191 2.48 6.74 -28.41
CA LEU A 191 1.37 5.95 -27.88
C LEU A 191 1.92 4.92 -26.91
N LYS A 192 1.31 4.86 -25.73
CA LYS A 192 1.61 3.87 -24.70
C LYS A 192 0.35 3.12 -24.33
N VAL A 193 0.42 1.79 -24.28
CA VAL A 193 -0.70 0.91 -23.90
C VAL A 193 -0.23 -0.02 -22.81
N GLU A 194 -0.95 -0.04 -21.67
CA GLU A 194 -0.52 -0.72 -20.44
C GLU A 194 -1.66 -1.57 -19.84
N PRO A 195 -1.89 -2.79 -20.36
CA PRO A 195 -2.75 -3.74 -19.66
C PRO A 195 -2.06 -4.23 -18.37
N TYR A 196 -2.86 -4.39 -17.32
CA TYR A 196 -2.38 -4.87 -16.03
C TYR A 196 -3.34 -5.86 -15.40
N TYR A 197 -2.78 -6.69 -14.51
CA TYR A 197 -3.53 -7.63 -13.67
C TYR A 197 -2.92 -7.67 -12.28
N GLN A 198 -3.78 -7.55 -11.24
CA GLN A 198 -3.38 -7.61 -9.84
C GLN A 198 -4.23 -8.65 -9.12
N TYR A 199 -3.56 -9.56 -8.41
CA TYR A 199 -4.21 -10.50 -7.52
C TYR A 199 -3.83 -10.17 -6.08
N LEU A 200 -4.81 -9.69 -5.32
CA LEU A 200 -4.68 -9.32 -3.91
C LEU A 200 -5.00 -10.53 -3.04
N PHE A 201 -4.22 -10.74 -1.98
CA PHE A 201 -4.42 -11.84 -1.03
C PHE A 201 -3.93 -11.46 0.36
N ARG A 202 -4.33 -12.23 1.37
CA ARG A 202 -4.10 -11.90 2.78
C ARG A 202 -4.64 -10.53 3.17
N ILE A 203 -5.73 -10.13 2.56
CA ILE A 203 -6.39 -8.87 2.91
C ILE A 203 -7.15 -9.08 4.21
N PRO A 204 -7.03 -8.16 5.19
CA PRO A 204 -7.81 -8.22 6.41
C PRO A 204 -9.31 -8.03 6.12
N VAL A 205 -10.09 -9.00 6.58
CA VAL A 205 -11.56 -9.03 6.48
C VAL A 205 -12.13 -9.45 7.82
N GLU A 206 -13.36 -9.05 8.13
CA GLU A 206 -14.11 -9.54 9.27
C GLU A 206 -14.72 -10.91 8.93
N GLU A 207 -14.65 -11.87 9.84
CA GLU A 207 -15.25 -13.19 9.64
C GLU A 207 -16.77 -13.11 9.60
N ASN A 208 -17.39 -13.85 8.66
CA ASN A 208 -18.84 -13.90 8.47
C ASN A 208 -19.51 -12.55 8.17
N SER A 209 -18.78 -11.62 7.58
CA SER A 209 -19.23 -10.29 7.21
C SER A 209 -18.78 -9.96 5.77
N SER A 210 -19.41 -8.97 5.16
CA SER A 210 -18.96 -8.39 3.88
C SER A 210 -17.88 -7.31 4.07
N PHE A 211 -17.44 -7.06 5.30
CA PHE A 211 -16.46 -6.03 5.60
C PHE A 211 -15.04 -6.43 5.17
N SER A 212 -14.40 -5.54 4.41
CA SER A 212 -12.99 -5.63 4.04
C SER A 212 -12.29 -4.30 4.31
N ILE A 213 -11.07 -4.35 4.82
CA ILE A 213 -10.25 -3.17 5.07
C ILE A 213 -9.98 -2.33 3.81
N ILE A 214 -10.08 -2.92 2.62
CA ILE A 214 -9.91 -2.22 1.33
C ILE A 214 -11.00 -1.16 1.12
N ASN A 215 -12.23 -1.45 1.59
CA ASN A 215 -13.38 -0.57 1.44
C ASN A 215 -13.62 0.30 2.68
N HIS A 216 -12.73 0.23 3.67
CA HIS A 216 -12.87 0.98 4.91
C HIS A 216 -12.49 2.45 4.69
N GLN A 217 -13.44 3.34 4.94
CA GLN A 217 -13.30 4.79 4.76
C GLN A 217 -13.38 5.57 6.08
N ASP A 218 -13.79 4.90 7.17
CA ASP A 218 -13.93 5.53 8.47
C ASP A 218 -12.56 5.88 9.07
N PHE A 219 -12.54 6.85 9.97
CA PHE A 219 -11.31 7.32 10.61
C PHE A 219 -10.83 6.40 11.76
N TYR A 220 -11.65 5.44 12.19
CA TYR A 220 -11.31 4.43 13.20
C TYR A 220 -11.72 3.03 12.74
N LEU A 221 -11.13 2.01 13.33
CA LEU A 221 -11.49 0.61 13.13
C LEU A 221 -11.89 0.00 14.48
N ASP A 222 -13.09 -0.59 14.55
CA ASP A 222 -13.65 -1.22 15.73
C ASP A 222 -13.89 -2.73 15.57
N ARG A 223 -13.23 -3.37 14.58
CA ARG A 223 -13.51 -4.75 14.17
C ARG A 223 -12.29 -5.63 14.28
N ILE A 224 -12.51 -6.89 14.66
CA ILE A 224 -11.47 -7.93 14.62
C ILE A 224 -11.38 -8.49 13.21
N LEU A 225 -10.19 -8.45 12.66
CA LEU A 225 -9.92 -8.81 11.27
C LEU A 225 -9.01 -10.04 11.16
N LYS A 226 -9.16 -10.77 10.08
CA LYS A 226 -8.31 -11.93 9.72
C LYS A 226 -7.84 -11.80 8.26
N ASN A 227 -6.58 -12.15 7.99
CA ASN A 227 -5.96 -12.06 6.66
C ASN A 227 -6.43 -13.18 5.71
N ARG A 228 -7.73 -13.22 5.41
CA ARG A 228 -8.38 -14.26 4.55
C ARG A 228 -8.98 -13.69 3.27
N GLY A 229 -9.11 -12.36 3.16
CA GLY A 229 -9.67 -11.72 1.99
C GLY A 229 -8.76 -11.80 0.77
N SER A 230 -9.36 -11.76 -0.38
CA SER A 230 -8.71 -11.71 -1.68
C SER A 230 -9.43 -10.76 -2.62
N GLY A 231 -8.74 -10.35 -3.69
CA GLY A 231 -9.31 -9.48 -4.69
C GLY A 231 -8.56 -9.56 -6.00
N VAL A 232 -9.20 -9.07 -7.06
CA VAL A 232 -8.62 -9.01 -8.39
C VAL A 232 -8.92 -7.64 -8.99
N ASN A 233 -7.87 -6.95 -9.46
CA ASN A 233 -7.97 -5.74 -10.24
C ASN A 233 -7.32 -6.00 -11.60
N TYR A 234 -7.97 -5.61 -12.68
CA TYR A 234 -7.39 -5.67 -14.01
C TYR A 234 -7.94 -4.54 -14.86
N GLY A 235 -7.13 -4.11 -15.80
CA GLY A 235 -7.49 -3.00 -16.65
C GLY A 235 -6.47 -2.77 -17.75
N ILE A 236 -6.72 -1.70 -18.50
CA ILE A 236 -5.85 -1.21 -19.54
C ILE A 236 -5.81 0.33 -19.48
N ASP A 237 -4.60 0.86 -19.46
CA ASP A 237 -4.34 2.29 -19.55
C ASP A 237 -3.77 2.61 -20.93
N ILE A 238 -4.29 3.66 -21.56
CA ILE A 238 -3.86 4.11 -22.89
C ILE A 238 -3.49 5.58 -22.77
N THR A 239 -2.27 5.93 -23.20
CA THR A 239 -1.78 7.30 -23.22
C THR A 239 -1.31 7.65 -24.62
N LEU A 240 -1.88 8.70 -25.21
CA LEU A 240 -1.41 9.33 -26.43
C LEU A 240 -0.82 10.70 -26.07
N GLU A 241 0.45 10.89 -26.40
CA GLU A 241 1.18 12.11 -26.09
C GLU A 241 1.73 12.72 -27.39
N GLN A 242 1.52 14.02 -27.55
CA GLN A 242 2.22 14.82 -28.53
C GLN A 242 3.15 15.79 -27.82
N TYR A 243 4.44 15.66 -28.08
CA TYR A 243 5.45 16.61 -27.64
C TYR A 243 5.31 17.94 -28.40
N MET A 244 5.95 18.99 -27.86
CA MET A 244 5.86 20.33 -28.44
C MET A 244 6.18 20.33 -29.92
N LYS A 245 5.18 20.69 -30.75
CA LYS A 245 5.32 20.91 -32.19
C LYS A 245 4.43 22.07 -32.61
N ASN A 246 5.01 23.04 -33.33
CA ASN A 246 4.30 24.24 -33.84
C ASN A 246 3.54 25.00 -32.73
N GLY A 247 4.09 25.06 -31.50
CA GLY A 247 3.46 25.72 -30.35
C GLY A 247 2.40 24.90 -29.63
N PHE A 248 2.12 23.65 -30.05
CA PHE A 248 1.13 22.77 -29.41
C PHE A 248 1.77 21.51 -28.81
N TYR A 249 1.30 21.15 -27.63
CA TYR A 249 1.50 19.84 -27.01
C TYR A 249 0.20 19.37 -26.38
N TYR A 250 -0.02 18.07 -26.28
CA TYR A 250 -1.16 17.50 -25.56
C TYR A 250 -0.85 16.10 -25.08
N MET A 251 -1.57 15.68 -24.05
CA MET A 251 -1.59 14.32 -23.54
C MET A 251 -3.04 13.92 -23.29
N ILE A 252 -3.43 12.78 -23.85
CA ILE A 252 -4.76 12.19 -23.68
C ILE A 252 -4.54 10.84 -23.00
N THR A 253 -5.22 10.62 -21.89
CA THR A 253 -5.19 9.35 -21.16
C THR A 253 -6.59 8.78 -21.05
N ALA A 254 -6.71 7.46 -21.16
CA ALA A 254 -7.93 6.71 -20.94
C ALA A 254 -7.61 5.47 -20.12
N SER A 255 -8.42 5.19 -19.09
CA SER A 255 -8.30 4.00 -18.23
C SER A 255 -9.62 3.25 -18.19
N LEU A 256 -9.55 1.96 -18.50
CA LEU A 256 -10.67 1.02 -18.35
C LEU A 256 -10.26 -0.05 -17.36
N PHE A 257 -11.01 -0.20 -16.27
CA PHE A 257 -10.63 -1.18 -15.25
C PHE A 257 -11.83 -1.84 -14.57
N LYS A 258 -11.56 -2.97 -13.94
CA LYS A 258 -12.52 -3.68 -13.09
C LYS A 258 -11.84 -4.17 -11.82
N SER A 259 -12.52 -3.94 -10.69
CA SER A 259 -12.12 -4.41 -9.35
C SER A 259 -13.17 -5.36 -8.81
N LYS A 260 -12.73 -6.49 -8.24
CA LYS A 260 -13.57 -7.47 -7.54
C LYS A 260 -12.88 -7.89 -6.25
N TYR A 261 -13.60 -7.90 -5.15
CA TYR A 261 -13.11 -8.33 -3.84
C TYR A 261 -14.02 -9.43 -3.27
N LYS A 262 -13.40 -10.36 -2.53
CA LYS A 262 -14.08 -11.46 -1.85
C LYS A 262 -13.52 -11.63 -0.43
#